data_7834ad17050b5f36a90006c8b31adc6d
#
_entry.id   7834ad17050b5f36a90006c8b31adc6d
#
_cell.length_a   1.000
_cell.length_b   1.000
_cell.length_c   1.000
_cell.angle_alpha   90.00
_cell.angle_beta   90.00
_cell.angle_gamma   90.00
#
_symmetry.space_group_name_H-M   'P 1'
#
loop_
_entity.id
_entity.type
_entity.pdbx_description
1 polymer ?
#
loop_
_entity_poly.entity_id
_entity_poly.type
_entity_poly.pdbx_seq_one_letter_code
_entity_poly.pdbx_strand_id
1 'polypeptide(L)'
;YWYSKSKTASLFGTGPCFGWSSQEVLGWCHYGGGMELFNELMGELGLNIVSFFNSPMPAQPMGWFKEEIKDASQMEGLKYRTVGLAADVLLEMGMSVVQLPGGEIQPAMKSGLIDAAEFNNPTSDSDFGMQDVSKHYHLGSFHQSQEFFEISFNKKKYEGLPAELQAILKYASEAENSNFYWHNTNRYADDLIKLQGQGVNVYRTPDSVMKEQLKAWDIVVDRLNAEDPFFKKVIDSQKTYAKRVMNYLNLNQPDYRMAYNHHFG
;
A
#
# COMPACT_ATOMS: atom_id res chain seq x y z
N TYR A 1 11.02 3.04 1.06
CA TYR A 1 12.37 3.63 1.24
C TYR A 1 13.06 3.12 2.51
N TRP A 2 12.36 3.08 3.64
CA TRP A 2 12.94 2.74 4.94
C TRP A 2 13.08 1.23 5.20
N TYR A 3 12.46 0.38 4.39
CA TYR A 3 12.44 -1.09 4.58
C TYR A 3 13.83 -1.70 4.78
N SER A 4 14.83 -1.22 4.03
CA SER A 4 16.22 -1.70 4.16
C SER A 4 16.89 -1.28 5.48
N LYS A 5 16.33 -0.30 6.17
CA LYS A 5 16.81 0.18 7.49
C LYS A 5 16.06 -0.49 8.64
N SER A 6 14.75 -0.63 8.48
CA SER A 6 13.88 -1.33 9.42
C SER A 6 12.63 -1.82 8.69
N LYS A 7 12.31 -3.11 8.81
CA LYS A 7 11.06 -3.68 8.28
C LYS A 7 9.84 -3.04 8.94
N THR A 8 9.95 -2.63 10.21
CA THR A 8 8.91 -1.94 10.96
C THR A 8 8.48 -0.64 10.30
N ALA A 9 9.41 0.06 9.61
CA ALA A 9 9.07 1.30 8.90
C ALA A 9 8.03 1.10 7.80
N SER A 10 7.93 -0.07 7.19
CA SER A 10 6.89 -0.39 6.20
C SER A 10 5.48 -0.42 6.77
N LEU A 11 5.33 -0.54 8.10
CA LEU A 11 4.01 -0.50 8.75
C LEU A 11 3.40 0.91 8.79
N PHE A 12 4.19 1.94 8.42
CA PHE A 12 3.80 3.36 8.42
C PHE A 12 3.64 3.92 7.01
N GLY A 13 3.18 3.14 6.06
CA GLY A 13 2.95 3.70 4.73
C GLY A 13 2.61 2.70 3.65
N THR A 14 3.16 1.50 3.71
CA THR A 14 3.02 0.50 2.64
C THR A 14 2.97 -0.88 3.25
N GLY A 15 1.95 -1.25 3.91
CA GLY A 15 1.90 -2.57 4.51
C GLY A 15 0.64 -3.33 4.14
N PRO A 16 0.67 -4.65 4.26
CA PRO A 16 -0.54 -5.41 4.43
C PRO A 16 -1.28 -4.92 5.67
N CYS A 17 -2.59 -5.01 5.66
CA CYS A 17 -3.42 -4.39 6.68
C CYS A 17 -4.29 -5.38 7.44
N PHE A 18 -4.94 -4.87 8.48
CA PHE A 18 -5.91 -5.60 9.31
C PHE A 18 -7.36 -5.29 8.91
N GLY A 19 -7.66 -5.28 7.60
CA GLY A 19 -9.00 -5.02 7.07
C GLY A 19 -9.36 -3.53 6.99
N TRP A 20 -8.38 -2.63 6.95
CA TRP A 20 -8.55 -1.19 6.85
C TRP A 20 -7.88 -0.62 5.58
N SER A 21 -8.22 0.59 5.21
CA SER A 21 -7.61 1.34 4.12
C SER A 21 -6.61 2.37 4.62
N SER A 22 -5.97 3.10 3.70
CA SER A 22 -5.10 4.22 4.03
C SER A 22 -5.78 5.29 4.90
N GLN A 23 -7.10 5.45 4.79
CA GLN A 23 -7.85 6.43 5.57
C GLN A 23 -7.89 6.05 7.06
N GLU A 24 -8.18 4.79 7.36
CA GLU A 24 -8.24 4.31 8.74
C GLU A 24 -6.85 4.22 9.37
N VAL A 25 -5.81 3.90 8.56
CA VAL A 25 -4.43 3.92 9.06
C VAL A 25 -3.97 5.34 9.41
N LEU A 26 -4.31 6.34 8.61
CA LEU A 26 -4.09 7.73 8.98
C LEU A 26 -4.83 8.10 10.26
N GLY A 27 -6.06 7.60 10.43
CA GLY A 27 -6.80 7.73 11.69
C GLY A 27 -6.03 7.11 12.87
N TRP A 28 -5.39 5.95 12.67
CA TRP A 28 -4.52 5.35 13.69
C TRP A 28 -3.28 6.21 13.95
N CYS A 29 -2.66 6.76 12.92
CA CYS A 29 -1.53 7.67 13.07
C CYS A 29 -1.88 8.88 13.94
N HIS A 30 -3.06 9.48 13.74
CA HIS A 30 -3.47 10.70 14.45
C HIS A 30 -4.10 10.44 15.83
N TYR A 31 -4.81 9.32 16.02
CA TYR A 31 -5.64 9.08 17.21
C TYR A 31 -5.42 7.72 17.88
N GLY A 32 -4.53 6.91 17.35
CA GLY A 32 -4.24 5.56 17.84
C GLY A 32 -2.80 5.33 18.30
N GLY A 33 -1.98 6.40 18.39
CA GLY A 33 -0.59 6.32 18.82
C GLY A 33 0.41 6.04 17.71
N GLY A 34 -0.04 6.05 16.44
CA GLY A 34 0.86 5.74 15.32
C GLY A 34 1.95 6.77 15.12
N MET A 35 1.66 8.07 15.29
CA MET A 35 2.65 9.13 15.14
C MET A 35 3.74 9.06 16.22
N GLU A 36 3.37 8.73 17.44
CA GLU A 36 4.31 8.54 18.55
C GLU A 36 5.27 7.38 18.27
N LEU A 37 4.72 6.25 17.78
CA LEU A 37 5.51 5.08 17.40
C LEU A 37 6.42 5.36 16.20
N PHE A 38 5.94 6.14 15.22
CA PHE A 38 6.77 6.56 14.10
C PHE A 38 7.94 7.44 14.55
N ASN A 39 7.68 8.42 15.42
CA ASN A 39 8.73 9.28 15.95
C ASN A 39 9.75 8.51 16.81
N GLU A 40 9.31 7.51 17.57
CA GLU A 40 10.18 6.59 18.31
C GLU A 40 11.10 5.83 17.33
N LEU A 41 10.53 5.23 16.28
CA LEU A 41 11.29 4.55 15.23
C LEU A 41 12.31 5.46 14.55
N MET A 42 11.93 6.68 14.18
CA MET A 42 12.84 7.63 13.55
C MET A 42 13.98 8.01 14.49
N GLY A 43 13.70 8.12 15.80
CA GLY A 43 14.71 8.33 16.83
C GLY A 43 15.70 7.16 16.94
N GLU A 44 15.21 5.91 16.96
CA GLU A 44 16.05 4.71 16.97
C GLU A 44 16.95 4.59 15.73
N LEU A 45 16.44 5.04 14.57
CA LEU A 45 17.22 5.11 13.33
C LEU A 45 18.20 6.28 13.28
N GLY A 46 18.28 7.11 14.34
CA GLY A 46 19.15 8.27 14.40
C GLY A 46 18.73 9.44 13.51
N LEU A 47 17.46 9.46 13.08
CA LEU A 47 16.93 10.51 12.21
C LEU A 47 16.33 11.65 13.02
N ASN A 48 16.87 12.85 12.81
CA ASN A 48 16.42 14.05 13.49
C ASN A 48 15.44 14.83 12.62
N ILE A 49 14.21 14.30 12.50
CA ILE A 49 13.14 14.81 11.63
C ILE A 49 11.85 15.08 12.40
N VAL A 50 11.01 15.92 11.82
CA VAL A 50 9.58 16.07 12.12
C VAL A 50 8.83 15.71 10.84
N SER A 51 7.86 14.81 10.93
CA SER A 51 7.14 14.31 9.76
C SER A 51 5.64 14.51 9.91
N PHE A 52 4.97 14.71 8.79
CA PHE A 52 3.51 14.73 8.67
C PHE A 52 3.10 13.70 7.62
N PHE A 53 2.23 12.79 7.98
CA PHE A 53 1.65 11.83 7.05
C PHE A 53 0.65 12.51 6.14
N ASN A 54 0.73 12.20 4.85
CA ASN A 54 -0.17 12.73 3.84
C ASN A 54 -0.31 11.80 2.62
N SER A 55 -1.05 12.28 1.64
CA SER A 55 -1.18 11.63 0.32
C SER A 55 -1.65 10.17 0.39
N PRO A 56 -2.77 9.88 1.11
CA PRO A 56 -3.32 8.53 1.13
C PRO A 56 -3.81 8.12 -0.25
N MET A 57 -3.58 6.86 -0.60
CA MET A 57 -4.02 6.27 -1.86
C MET A 57 -4.95 5.08 -1.60
N PRO A 58 -5.83 4.73 -2.55
CA PRO A 58 -6.50 3.43 -2.56
C PRO A 58 -5.49 2.27 -2.55
N ALA A 59 -5.99 1.06 -2.25
CA ALA A 59 -5.16 -0.15 -2.31
C ALA A 59 -4.46 -0.26 -3.67
N GLN A 60 -3.19 -0.65 -3.63
CA GLN A 60 -2.45 -0.93 -4.86
C GLN A 60 -3.07 -2.10 -5.62
N PRO A 61 -3.04 -2.06 -6.96
CA PRO A 61 -3.33 -3.23 -7.78
C PRO A 61 -2.44 -4.41 -7.41
N MET A 62 -2.96 -5.64 -7.53
CA MET A 62 -2.08 -6.81 -7.55
C MET A 62 -1.08 -6.72 -8.70
N GLY A 63 -1.42 -6.01 -9.75
CA GLY A 63 -0.50 -5.58 -10.80
C GLY A 63 -0.75 -6.26 -12.15
N TRP A 64 0.30 -6.30 -12.94
CA TRP A 64 0.34 -6.70 -14.34
C TRP A 64 0.94 -8.09 -14.46
N PHE A 65 0.27 -8.95 -15.24
CA PHE A 65 0.63 -10.36 -15.42
C PHE A 65 0.71 -10.69 -16.91
N LYS A 66 1.55 -11.66 -17.29
CA LYS A 66 1.57 -12.16 -18.67
C LYS A 66 0.26 -12.83 -19.09
N GLU A 67 -0.43 -13.45 -18.12
CA GLU A 67 -1.69 -14.15 -18.31
C GLU A 67 -2.68 -13.80 -17.20
N GLU A 68 -3.96 -14.06 -17.43
CA GLU A 68 -5.01 -13.92 -16.41
C GLU A 68 -4.76 -14.88 -15.26
N ILE A 69 -4.76 -14.36 -14.03
CA ILE A 69 -4.74 -15.16 -12.80
C ILE A 69 -6.17 -15.48 -12.38
N LYS A 70 -6.50 -16.76 -12.33
CA LYS A 70 -7.84 -17.27 -11.99
C LYS A 70 -7.93 -17.83 -10.57
N ASP A 71 -6.82 -18.28 -10.03
CA ASP A 71 -6.73 -18.80 -8.67
C ASP A 71 -5.30 -18.73 -8.10
N ALA A 72 -5.18 -19.01 -6.79
CA ALA A 72 -3.93 -18.92 -6.07
C ALA A 72 -2.84 -19.91 -6.53
N SER A 73 -3.20 -21.04 -7.12
CA SER A 73 -2.22 -22.05 -7.56
C SER A 73 -1.30 -21.53 -8.66
N GLN A 74 -1.78 -20.55 -9.45
CA GLN A 74 -1.00 -19.92 -10.50
C GLN A 74 0.07 -18.94 -9.98
N MET A 75 0.05 -18.65 -8.67
CA MET A 75 1.03 -17.76 -8.06
C MET A 75 2.34 -18.48 -7.70
N GLU A 76 2.31 -19.79 -7.51
CA GLU A 76 3.49 -20.58 -7.12
C GLU A 76 4.59 -20.51 -8.19
N GLY A 77 5.79 -20.15 -7.78
CA GLY A 77 6.97 -20.05 -8.65
C GLY A 77 6.96 -18.85 -9.60
N LEU A 78 5.89 -18.04 -9.64
CA LEU A 78 5.79 -16.89 -10.53
C LEU A 78 6.88 -15.86 -10.19
N LYS A 79 7.63 -15.43 -11.19
CA LYS A 79 8.66 -14.40 -11.04
C LYS A 79 7.99 -13.03 -10.97
N TYR A 80 7.89 -12.52 -9.77
CA TYR A 80 7.12 -11.30 -9.49
C TYR A 80 7.99 -10.18 -8.92
N ARG A 81 7.84 -8.97 -9.45
CA ARG A 81 8.50 -7.78 -8.90
C ARG A 81 7.60 -7.09 -7.90
N THR A 82 8.12 -6.90 -6.70
CA THR A 82 7.52 -6.04 -5.66
C THR A 82 8.60 -5.49 -4.73
N VAL A 83 8.20 -4.73 -3.72
CA VAL A 83 9.09 -4.09 -2.74
C VAL A 83 8.52 -4.17 -1.32
N GLY A 84 9.36 -3.92 -0.31
CA GLY A 84 8.94 -3.79 1.09
C GLY A 84 8.43 -5.10 1.69
N LEU A 85 7.52 -5.00 2.67
CA LEU A 85 6.88 -6.15 3.33
C LEU A 85 6.04 -7.02 2.38
N ALA A 86 5.56 -6.46 1.28
CA ALA A 86 4.87 -7.23 0.25
C ALA A 86 5.77 -8.35 -0.30
N ALA A 87 7.08 -8.11 -0.38
CA ALA A 87 8.03 -9.15 -0.79
C ALA A 87 8.04 -10.33 0.18
N ASP A 88 8.03 -10.08 1.50
CA ASP A 88 7.97 -11.15 2.50
C ASP A 88 6.68 -11.97 2.37
N VAL A 89 5.53 -11.31 2.14
CA VAL A 89 4.22 -11.97 1.97
C VAL A 89 4.19 -12.83 0.72
N LEU A 90 4.63 -12.29 -0.42
CA LEU A 90 4.57 -13.01 -1.68
C LEU A 90 5.60 -14.17 -1.76
N LEU A 91 6.74 -14.03 -1.08
CA LEU A 91 7.68 -15.15 -0.87
C LEU A 91 7.02 -16.28 -0.06
N GLU A 92 6.28 -15.94 0.99
CA GLU A 92 5.55 -16.93 1.81
C GLU A 92 4.46 -17.65 1.02
N MET A 93 3.89 -17.00 -0.01
CA MET A 93 2.96 -17.61 -0.97
C MET A 93 3.65 -18.49 -2.03
N GLY A 94 4.97 -18.72 -1.94
CA GLY A 94 5.72 -19.56 -2.89
C GLY A 94 6.12 -18.86 -4.20
N MET A 95 5.99 -17.54 -4.29
CA MET A 95 6.41 -16.78 -5.47
C MET A 95 7.93 -16.56 -5.50
N SER A 96 8.49 -16.39 -6.70
CA SER A 96 9.88 -15.96 -6.89
C SER A 96 9.96 -14.44 -6.97
N VAL A 97 10.23 -13.79 -5.84
CA VAL A 97 10.19 -12.33 -5.74
C VAL A 97 11.53 -11.70 -6.17
N VAL A 98 11.42 -10.67 -6.99
CA VAL A 98 12.54 -9.84 -7.46
C VAL A 98 12.28 -8.39 -7.08
N GLN A 99 13.31 -7.70 -6.58
CA GLN A 99 13.23 -6.26 -6.27
C GLN A 99 13.99 -5.48 -7.36
N LEU A 100 13.25 -4.64 -8.08
CA LEU A 100 13.79 -3.78 -9.14
C LEU A 100 13.27 -2.35 -8.97
N PRO A 101 14.07 -1.32 -9.31
CA PRO A 101 13.60 0.04 -9.44
C PRO A 101 12.43 0.14 -10.45
N GLY A 102 11.51 1.10 -10.25
CA GLY A 102 10.33 1.27 -11.11
C GLY A 102 10.65 1.34 -12.60
N GLY A 103 11.68 2.12 -13.00
CA GLY A 103 12.10 2.25 -14.40
C GLY A 103 12.64 0.97 -15.05
N GLU A 104 12.94 -0.07 -14.27
CA GLU A 104 13.43 -1.36 -14.76
C GLU A 104 12.31 -2.41 -14.94
N ILE A 105 11.10 -2.14 -14.48
CA ILE A 105 10.00 -3.10 -14.50
C ILE A 105 9.60 -3.44 -15.93
N GLN A 106 9.30 -2.43 -16.75
CA GLN A 106 8.85 -2.62 -18.13
C GLN A 106 9.90 -3.38 -18.97
N PRO A 107 11.19 -3.02 -18.96
CA PRO A 107 12.24 -3.81 -19.64
C PRO A 107 12.34 -5.24 -19.13
N ALA A 108 12.22 -5.49 -17.81
CA ALA A 108 12.29 -6.80 -17.22
C ALA A 108 11.09 -7.69 -17.63
N MET A 109 9.88 -7.15 -17.68
CA MET A 109 8.72 -7.86 -18.22
C MET A 109 8.87 -8.17 -19.70
N LYS A 110 9.34 -7.21 -20.49
CA LYS A 110 9.54 -7.37 -21.94
C LYS A 110 10.57 -8.43 -22.28
N SER A 111 11.66 -8.52 -21.50
CA SER A 111 12.70 -9.54 -21.69
C SER A 111 12.34 -10.93 -21.15
N GLY A 112 11.25 -11.04 -20.36
CA GLY A 112 10.88 -12.28 -19.66
C GLY A 112 11.72 -12.58 -18.43
N LEU A 113 12.45 -11.60 -17.91
CA LEU A 113 13.17 -11.72 -16.63
C LEU A 113 12.17 -11.90 -15.48
N ILE A 114 11.02 -11.21 -15.54
CA ILE A 114 9.89 -11.34 -14.64
C ILE A 114 8.60 -11.65 -15.41
N ASP A 115 7.66 -12.31 -14.74
CA ASP A 115 6.38 -12.73 -15.31
C ASP A 115 5.25 -11.77 -14.94
N ALA A 116 5.41 -11.07 -13.81
CA ALA A 116 4.45 -10.11 -13.30
C ALA A 116 5.11 -9.04 -12.44
N ALA A 117 4.43 -7.92 -12.28
CA ALA A 117 4.88 -6.81 -11.43
C ALA A 117 3.71 -5.95 -10.97
N GLU A 118 3.84 -5.39 -9.78
CA GLU A 118 3.11 -4.19 -9.35
C GLU A 118 4.00 -2.95 -9.48
N PHE A 119 3.38 -1.78 -9.53
CA PHE A 119 4.10 -0.55 -9.29
C PHE A 119 3.34 0.36 -8.33
N ASN A 120 2.13 0.87 -8.72
CA ASN A 120 1.40 1.72 -7.78
C ASN A 120 -0.11 1.87 -8.08
N ASN A 121 -0.49 2.39 -9.26
CA ASN A 121 -1.87 2.75 -9.59
C ASN A 121 -2.05 2.90 -11.11
N PRO A 122 -3.30 2.95 -11.62
CA PRO A 122 -3.54 3.04 -13.07
C PRO A 122 -2.83 4.18 -13.79
N THR A 123 -2.66 5.33 -13.13
CA THR A 123 -1.99 6.50 -13.71
C THR A 123 -0.50 6.25 -13.87
N SER A 124 0.20 5.96 -12.78
CA SER A 124 1.64 5.76 -12.81
C SER A 124 2.05 4.53 -13.60
N ASP A 125 1.26 3.45 -13.54
CA ASP A 125 1.48 2.24 -14.31
C ASP A 125 1.39 2.51 -15.82
N SER A 126 0.40 3.33 -16.23
CA SER A 126 0.27 3.79 -17.62
C SER A 126 1.45 4.67 -18.04
N ASP A 127 1.89 5.58 -17.18
CA ASP A 127 3.04 6.46 -17.45
C ASP A 127 4.35 5.65 -17.61
N PHE A 128 4.48 4.52 -16.93
CA PHE A 128 5.59 3.57 -17.10
C PHE A 128 5.43 2.62 -18.29
N GLY A 129 4.34 2.71 -19.07
CA GLY A 129 4.12 1.90 -20.26
C GLY A 129 3.84 0.43 -19.96
N MET A 130 3.25 0.10 -18.81
CA MET A 130 2.95 -1.29 -18.42
C MET A 130 1.99 -1.96 -19.40
N GLN A 131 1.05 -1.22 -19.97
CA GLN A 131 0.11 -1.67 -21.00
C GLN A 131 0.78 -2.13 -22.30
N ASP A 132 2.03 -1.74 -22.54
CA ASP A 132 2.77 -2.14 -23.75
C ASP A 132 3.42 -3.54 -23.60
N VAL A 133 3.58 -4.01 -22.37
CA VAL A 133 4.24 -5.29 -22.06
C VAL A 133 3.31 -6.32 -21.43
N SER A 134 2.13 -5.92 -20.97
CA SER A 134 1.08 -6.81 -20.45
C SER A 134 -0.30 -6.29 -20.82
N LYS A 135 -1.26 -7.24 -20.93
CA LYS A 135 -2.68 -6.92 -21.14
C LYS A 135 -3.58 -7.44 -20.03
N HIS A 136 -3.02 -7.98 -18.95
CA HIS A 136 -3.75 -8.53 -17.82
C HIS A 136 -3.44 -7.74 -16.55
N TYR A 137 -4.41 -6.94 -16.09
CA TYR A 137 -4.28 -6.05 -14.96
C TYR A 137 -5.26 -6.44 -13.84
N HIS A 138 -4.73 -6.85 -12.69
CA HIS A 138 -5.51 -7.30 -11.54
C HIS A 138 -5.59 -6.22 -10.46
N LEU A 139 -6.81 -5.80 -10.14
CA LEU A 139 -7.09 -4.77 -9.14
C LEU A 139 -7.55 -5.38 -7.81
N GLY A 140 -7.20 -4.69 -6.73
CA GLY A 140 -7.53 -5.08 -5.36
C GLY A 140 -6.60 -6.16 -4.85
N SER A 141 -5.88 -5.86 -3.77
CA SER A 141 -4.93 -6.78 -3.16
C SER A 141 -4.67 -6.41 -1.71
N PHE A 142 -4.36 -7.41 -0.88
CA PHE A 142 -3.96 -7.16 0.50
C PHE A 142 -2.45 -6.97 0.67
N HIS A 143 -1.62 -7.19 -0.36
CA HIS A 143 -0.17 -7.07 -0.23
C HIS A 143 0.28 -5.63 0.08
N GLN A 144 -0.44 -4.64 -0.47
CA GLN A 144 -0.29 -3.21 -0.18
C GLN A 144 -1.67 -2.55 -0.23
N SER A 145 -2.52 -2.86 0.73
CA SER A 145 -3.89 -2.39 0.80
C SER A 145 -4.05 -1.00 1.42
N GLN A 146 -2.97 -0.48 1.97
CA GLN A 146 -2.86 0.87 2.50
C GLN A 146 -1.59 1.52 1.95
N GLU A 147 -1.70 2.75 1.48
CA GLU A 147 -0.54 3.52 1.05
C GLU A 147 -0.73 5.00 1.36
N PHE A 148 0.27 5.59 1.96
CA PHE A 148 0.39 7.03 2.19
C PHE A 148 1.87 7.38 2.35
N PHE A 149 2.17 8.65 2.28
CA PHE A 149 3.54 9.15 2.38
C PHE A 149 3.72 10.05 3.60
N GLU A 150 4.96 10.44 3.84
CA GLU A 150 5.28 11.47 4.80
C GLU A 150 6.04 12.63 4.15
N ILE A 151 5.78 13.85 4.62
CA ILE A 151 6.64 15.01 4.38
C ILE A 151 7.51 15.19 5.62
N SER A 152 8.81 15.05 5.45
CA SER A 152 9.78 15.11 6.53
C SER A 152 10.62 16.39 6.49
N PHE A 153 10.71 17.06 7.62
CA PHE A 153 11.51 18.27 7.80
C PHE A 153 12.69 18.00 8.75
N ASN A 154 13.82 18.63 8.51
CA ASN A 154 14.89 18.65 9.50
C ASN A 154 14.35 19.27 10.82
N LYS A 155 14.41 18.52 11.92
CA LYS A 155 13.79 18.90 13.20
C LYS A 155 14.25 20.26 13.69
N LYS A 156 15.57 20.52 13.71
CA LYS A 156 16.12 21.80 14.17
C LYS A 156 15.62 22.98 13.32
N LYS A 157 15.50 22.79 12.00
CA LYS A 157 15.00 23.84 11.11
C LYS A 157 13.50 24.07 11.31
N TYR A 158 12.73 23.00 11.47
CA TYR A 158 11.28 23.09 11.71
C TYR A 158 10.98 23.76 13.05
N GLU A 159 11.65 23.33 14.14
CA GLU A 159 11.47 23.89 15.47
C GLU A 159 11.96 25.36 15.57
N GLY A 160 12.85 25.79 14.68
CA GLY A 160 13.29 27.18 14.56
C GLY A 160 12.33 28.11 13.81
N LEU A 161 11.25 27.55 13.22
CA LEU A 161 10.22 28.37 12.57
C LEU A 161 9.28 29.01 13.62
N PRO A 162 8.71 30.21 13.34
CA PRO A 162 7.59 30.72 14.11
C PRO A 162 6.45 29.74 14.21
N ALA A 163 5.72 29.73 15.33
CA ALA A 163 4.62 28.78 15.57
C ALA A 163 3.54 28.81 14.49
N GLU A 164 3.27 29.99 13.92
CA GLU A 164 2.33 30.16 12.82
C GLU A 164 2.78 29.37 11.57
N LEU A 165 4.06 29.41 11.22
CA LEU A 165 4.59 28.67 10.07
C LEU A 165 4.62 27.16 10.33
N GLN A 166 4.92 26.73 11.56
CA GLN A 166 4.81 25.32 11.94
C GLN A 166 3.35 24.82 11.79
N ALA A 167 2.38 25.63 12.25
CA ALA A 167 0.95 25.31 12.10
C ALA A 167 0.53 25.25 10.63
N ILE A 168 0.97 26.18 9.79
CA ILE A 168 0.68 26.18 8.35
C ILE A 168 1.20 24.90 7.71
N LEU A 169 2.43 24.48 7.95
CA LEU A 169 3.00 23.25 7.40
C LEU A 169 2.22 22.01 7.83
N LYS A 170 1.86 21.93 9.12
CA LYS A 170 1.05 20.84 9.65
C LYS A 170 -0.31 20.77 8.98
N TYR A 171 -1.07 21.85 9.01
CA TYR A 171 -2.45 21.85 8.51
C TYR A 171 -2.53 21.81 6.99
N ALA A 172 -1.53 22.32 6.26
CA ALA A 172 -1.44 22.12 4.82
C ALA A 172 -1.23 20.63 4.47
N SER A 173 -0.39 19.92 5.23
CA SER A 173 -0.22 18.47 5.05
C SER A 173 -1.50 17.70 5.37
N GLU A 174 -2.23 18.07 6.42
CA GLU A 174 -3.51 17.44 6.76
C GLU A 174 -4.61 17.74 5.72
N ALA A 175 -4.69 18.97 5.21
CA ALA A 175 -5.65 19.35 4.16
C ALA A 175 -5.39 18.59 2.85
N GLU A 176 -4.12 18.36 2.52
CA GLU A 176 -3.73 17.61 1.32
C GLU A 176 -4.19 16.15 1.37
N ASN A 177 -4.39 15.54 2.52
CA ASN A 177 -4.89 14.18 2.64
C ASN A 177 -6.23 13.99 1.90
N SER A 178 -7.19 14.88 2.12
CA SER A 178 -8.49 14.80 1.44
C SER A 178 -8.39 15.17 -0.02
N ASN A 179 -7.71 16.29 -0.34
CA ASN A 179 -7.54 16.76 -1.71
C ASN A 179 -6.84 15.71 -2.58
N PHE A 180 -5.74 15.15 -2.10
CA PHE A 180 -4.97 14.13 -2.82
C PHE A 180 -5.81 12.87 -3.07
N TYR A 181 -6.54 12.37 -2.06
CA TYR A 181 -7.35 11.17 -2.18
C TYR A 181 -8.48 11.34 -3.21
N TRP A 182 -9.22 12.44 -3.14
CA TRP A 182 -10.34 12.71 -4.05
C TRP A 182 -9.86 12.92 -5.49
N HIS A 183 -8.82 13.74 -5.67
CA HIS A 183 -8.24 14.00 -6.98
C HIS A 183 -7.72 12.71 -7.63
N ASN A 184 -6.95 11.91 -6.88
CA ASN A 184 -6.36 10.70 -7.44
C ASN A 184 -7.40 9.60 -7.67
N THR A 185 -8.38 9.41 -6.79
CA THR A 185 -9.45 8.45 -7.04
C THR A 185 -10.20 8.76 -8.35
N ASN A 186 -10.49 10.04 -8.59
CA ASN A 186 -11.08 10.48 -9.85
C ASN A 186 -10.17 10.19 -11.05
N ARG A 187 -8.90 10.59 -10.96
CA ARG A 187 -7.92 10.40 -12.03
C ARG A 187 -7.66 8.91 -12.35
N TYR A 188 -7.54 8.08 -11.31
CA TYR A 188 -7.32 6.63 -11.49
C TYR A 188 -8.49 5.96 -12.22
N ALA A 189 -9.72 6.40 -11.97
CA ALA A 189 -10.90 5.91 -12.68
C ALA A 189 -10.84 6.27 -14.18
N ASP A 190 -10.49 7.52 -14.52
CA ASP A 190 -10.35 7.96 -15.90
C ASP A 190 -9.21 7.23 -16.62
N ASP A 191 -8.07 7.05 -15.98
CA ASP A 191 -6.91 6.37 -16.56
C ASP A 191 -7.15 4.86 -16.70
N LEU A 192 -7.93 4.24 -15.81
CA LEU A 192 -8.37 2.86 -15.96
C LEU A 192 -9.23 2.67 -17.21
N ILE A 193 -10.17 3.59 -17.48
CA ILE A 193 -10.99 3.57 -18.71
C ILE A 193 -10.09 3.69 -19.95
N LYS A 194 -9.09 4.55 -19.92
CA LYS A 194 -8.12 4.69 -21.04
C LYS A 194 -7.34 3.39 -21.27
N LEU A 195 -6.85 2.74 -20.20
CA LEU A 195 -6.16 1.46 -20.28
C LEU A 195 -7.06 0.38 -20.91
N GLN A 196 -8.33 0.29 -20.50
CA GLN A 196 -9.30 -0.62 -21.11
C GLN A 196 -9.51 -0.31 -22.62
N GLY A 197 -9.58 0.97 -22.98
CA GLY A 197 -9.64 1.41 -24.38
C GLY A 197 -8.40 1.04 -25.22
N GLN A 198 -7.26 0.80 -24.58
CA GLN A 198 -6.00 0.30 -25.18
C GLN A 198 -5.92 -1.23 -25.21
N GLY A 199 -6.99 -1.92 -24.89
CA GLY A 199 -7.09 -3.39 -24.90
C GLY A 199 -6.53 -4.07 -23.66
N VAL A 200 -6.41 -3.37 -22.55
CA VAL A 200 -6.08 -3.98 -21.26
C VAL A 200 -7.32 -4.65 -20.67
N ASN A 201 -7.20 -5.92 -20.35
CA ASN A 201 -8.21 -6.66 -19.61
C ASN A 201 -8.02 -6.41 -18.11
N VAL A 202 -9.03 -5.83 -17.49
CA VAL A 202 -9.02 -5.50 -16.06
C VAL A 202 -9.82 -6.53 -15.28
N TYR A 203 -9.19 -7.09 -14.26
CA TYR A 203 -9.78 -8.12 -13.42
C TYR A 203 -9.77 -7.68 -11.96
N ARG A 204 -10.74 -8.18 -11.19
CA ARG A 204 -10.62 -8.21 -9.75
C ARG A 204 -9.72 -9.41 -9.37
N THR A 205 -8.76 -9.19 -8.49
CA THR A 205 -7.93 -10.28 -7.95
C THR A 205 -8.82 -11.38 -7.35
N PRO A 206 -8.62 -12.67 -7.70
CA PRO A 206 -9.43 -13.75 -7.20
C PRO A 206 -9.42 -13.87 -5.67
N ASP A 207 -10.56 -14.22 -5.08
CA ASP A 207 -10.68 -14.38 -3.62
C ASP A 207 -9.75 -15.46 -3.05
N SER A 208 -9.38 -16.48 -3.84
CA SER A 208 -8.40 -17.49 -3.44
C SER A 208 -7.01 -16.87 -3.23
N VAL A 209 -6.57 -15.97 -4.13
CA VAL A 209 -5.30 -15.23 -3.99
C VAL A 209 -5.36 -14.32 -2.77
N MET A 210 -6.46 -13.59 -2.58
CA MET A 210 -6.65 -12.69 -1.43
C MET A 210 -6.59 -13.46 -0.10
N LYS A 211 -7.18 -14.65 -0.03
CA LYS A 211 -7.12 -15.51 1.17
C LYS A 211 -5.71 -16.01 1.47
N GLU A 212 -4.95 -16.41 0.45
CA GLU A 212 -3.55 -16.82 0.63
C GLU A 212 -2.67 -15.65 1.07
N GLN A 213 -2.90 -14.43 0.58
CA GLN A 213 -2.21 -13.24 1.08
C GLN A 213 -2.43 -13.03 2.59
N LEU A 214 -3.67 -13.20 3.08
CA LEU A 214 -3.96 -13.06 4.51
C LEU A 214 -3.26 -14.14 5.34
N LYS A 215 -3.25 -15.40 4.90
CA LYS A 215 -2.52 -16.49 5.59
C LYS A 215 -1.01 -16.24 5.62
N ALA A 216 -0.44 -15.85 4.47
CA ALA A 216 0.97 -15.52 4.36
C ALA A 216 1.33 -14.32 5.27
N TRP A 217 0.44 -13.33 5.35
CA TRP A 217 0.62 -12.18 6.24
C TRP A 217 0.65 -12.59 7.72
N ASP A 218 -0.22 -13.49 8.14
CA ASP A 218 -0.22 -14.00 9.52
C ASP A 218 1.13 -14.66 9.86
N ILE A 219 1.67 -15.50 8.97
CA ILE A 219 2.97 -16.16 9.14
C ILE A 219 4.11 -15.13 9.20
N VAL A 220 4.10 -14.14 8.31
CA VAL A 220 5.12 -13.07 8.29
C VAL A 220 5.07 -12.24 9.57
N VAL A 221 3.87 -11.88 10.05
CA VAL A 221 3.70 -11.14 11.31
C VAL A 221 4.25 -11.93 12.50
N ASP A 222 3.92 -13.22 12.61
CA ASP A 222 4.37 -14.05 13.71
C ASP A 222 5.90 -14.16 13.72
N ARG A 223 6.51 -14.36 12.56
CA ARG A 223 7.97 -14.38 12.41
C ARG A 223 8.61 -13.06 12.82
N LEU A 224 8.14 -11.94 12.27
CA LEU A 224 8.72 -10.62 12.56
C LEU A 224 8.46 -10.14 13.99
N ASN A 225 7.34 -10.53 14.59
CA ASN A 225 7.08 -10.28 16.01
C ASN A 225 8.06 -11.01 16.93
N ALA A 226 8.54 -12.18 16.54
CA ALA A 226 9.54 -12.93 17.29
C ALA A 226 10.95 -12.36 17.13
N GLU A 227 11.25 -11.75 15.97
CA GLU A 227 12.56 -11.18 15.63
C GLU A 227 12.75 -9.76 16.17
N ASP A 228 11.69 -8.94 16.19
CA ASP A 228 11.74 -7.51 16.51
C ASP A 228 10.63 -7.12 17.50
N PRO A 229 10.97 -6.86 18.77
CA PRO A 229 10.00 -6.42 19.78
C PRO A 229 9.33 -5.07 19.42
N PHE A 230 10.03 -4.20 18.67
CA PHE A 230 9.43 -2.93 18.24
C PHE A 230 8.42 -3.15 17.13
N PHE A 231 8.71 -4.03 16.17
CA PHE A 231 7.73 -4.46 15.16
C PHE A 231 6.45 -4.98 15.84
N LYS A 232 6.61 -5.85 16.84
CA LYS A 232 5.49 -6.37 17.62
C LYS A 232 4.69 -5.27 18.32
N LYS A 233 5.37 -4.29 18.92
CA LYS A 233 4.72 -3.14 19.60
C LYS A 233 3.83 -2.36 18.62
N VAL A 234 4.31 -2.12 17.39
CA VAL A 234 3.55 -1.43 16.34
C VAL A 234 2.36 -2.27 15.89
N ILE A 235 2.57 -3.57 15.61
CA ILE A 235 1.51 -4.50 15.20
C ILE A 235 0.39 -4.60 16.27
N ASP A 236 0.74 -4.70 17.54
CA ASP A 236 -0.24 -4.77 18.64
C ASP A 236 -1.08 -3.49 18.72
N SER A 237 -0.46 -2.32 18.54
CA SER A 237 -1.13 -1.03 18.46
C SER A 237 -2.09 -0.96 17.26
N GLN A 238 -1.62 -1.33 16.07
CA GLN A 238 -2.43 -1.37 14.86
C GLN A 238 -3.63 -2.32 15.00
N LYS A 239 -3.41 -3.56 15.46
CA LYS A 239 -4.47 -4.55 15.70
C LYS A 239 -5.54 -4.02 16.68
N THR A 240 -5.10 -3.38 17.76
CA THR A 240 -6.02 -2.81 18.77
C THR A 240 -6.91 -1.73 18.19
N TYR A 241 -6.34 -0.81 17.42
CA TYR A 241 -7.08 0.25 16.76
C TYR A 241 -8.00 -0.31 15.67
N ALA A 242 -7.47 -1.14 14.76
CA ALA A 242 -8.21 -1.71 13.66
C ALA A 242 -9.41 -2.54 14.16
N LYS A 243 -9.22 -3.41 15.17
CA LYS A 243 -10.30 -4.21 15.73
C LYS A 243 -11.49 -3.35 16.18
N ARG A 244 -11.23 -2.22 16.81
CA ARG A 244 -12.27 -1.30 17.30
C ARG A 244 -12.93 -0.51 16.18
N VAL A 245 -12.12 0.12 15.32
CA VAL A 245 -12.62 1.03 14.28
C VAL A 245 -13.28 0.26 13.15
N MET A 246 -12.65 -0.84 12.69
CA MET A 246 -13.22 -1.64 11.60
C MET A 246 -14.47 -2.40 12.03
N ASN A 247 -14.56 -2.82 13.29
CA ASN A 247 -15.82 -3.38 13.80
C ASN A 247 -16.99 -2.38 13.66
N TYR A 248 -16.77 -1.13 14.03
CA TYR A 248 -17.79 -0.08 13.85
C TYR A 248 -18.13 0.13 12.36
N LEU A 249 -17.11 0.30 11.52
CA LEU A 249 -17.32 0.56 10.10
C LEU A 249 -18.02 -0.61 9.39
N ASN A 250 -17.64 -1.84 9.68
CA ASN A 250 -18.28 -3.03 9.11
C ASN A 250 -19.77 -3.19 9.53
N LEU A 251 -20.13 -2.70 10.72
CA LEU A 251 -21.52 -2.71 11.17
C LEU A 251 -22.32 -1.53 10.62
N ASN A 252 -21.69 -0.38 10.43
CA ASN A 252 -22.36 0.88 10.10
C ASN A 252 -22.40 1.18 8.59
N GLN A 253 -21.37 0.79 7.84
CA GLN A 253 -21.33 1.05 6.41
C GLN A 253 -22.20 0.06 5.63
N PRO A 254 -23.08 0.55 4.72
CA PRO A 254 -23.81 -0.34 3.83
C PRO A 254 -22.85 -0.98 2.80
N ASP A 255 -23.28 -2.08 2.20
CA ASP A 255 -22.54 -2.68 1.06
C ASP A 255 -22.66 -1.77 -0.18
N TYR A 256 -21.68 -0.91 -0.37
CA TYR A 256 -21.63 0.01 -1.51
C TYR A 256 -21.53 -0.74 -2.86
N ARG A 257 -20.99 -1.95 -2.89
CA ARG A 257 -20.97 -2.78 -4.11
C ARG A 257 -22.37 -3.26 -4.48
N MET A 258 -23.18 -3.60 -3.50
CA MET A 258 -24.59 -3.96 -3.73
C MET A 258 -25.32 -2.81 -4.41
N ALA A 259 -25.17 -1.58 -3.91
CA ALA A 259 -25.77 -0.41 -4.53
C ALA A 259 -25.23 -0.10 -5.93
N TYR A 260 -23.92 -0.22 -6.12
CA TYR A 260 -23.30 -0.06 -7.43
C TYR A 260 -23.86 -1.06 -8.46
N ASN A 261 -23.91 -2.34 -8.10
CA ASN A 261 -24.43 -3.38 -8.99
C ASN A 261 -25.93 -3.19 -9.29
N HIS A 262 -26.68 -2.65 -8.36
CA HIS A 262 -28.10 -2.34 -8.59
C HIS A 262 -28.31 -1.25 -9.66
N HIS A 263 -27.43 -0.28 -9.73
CA HIS A 263 -27.57 0.86 -10.64
C HIS A 263 -26.83 0.70 -11.97
N PHE A 264 -25.73 -0.04 -12.00
CA PHE A 264 -24.77 -0.04 -13.11
C PHE A 264 -24.30 -1.45 -13.53
N GLY A 265 -24.72 -2.48 -12.81
CA GLY A 265 -24.36 -3.89 -13.07
C GLY A 265 -25.29 -4.61 -14.04
#